data_f635fdc1c9d5643f22ebb09d9fbb817d
#
_entry.id   f635fdc1c9d5643f22ebb09d9fbb817d
#
_cell.length_a   1.000
_cell.length_b   1.000
_cell.length_c   1.000
_cell.angle_alpha   90.00
_cell.angle_beta   90.00
_cell.angle_gamma   90.00
#
_symmetry.space_group_name_H-M   'P 1'
#
loop_
_entity.id
_entity.type
_entity.pdbx_description
1 polymer ?
#
loop_
_entity_poly.entity_id
_entity_poly.type
_entity_poly.pdbx_seq_one_letter_code
_entity_poly.pdbx_strand_id
1 'polypeptide(L)'
;MGRHDIAVRKKAAELIDSGYGKAALAGALAISASIAEHWIHAYKAVGKEVFLGMGSKHRTYDRETKLAAVLDFLEGGLTKQEAMAKHAIASLTAFERWVKAYREGGPEALAPKPKGRPRKAGGEAGPPPTREQELEAENRRLRAEVAYLKKLRALEAAKRAPGRNAR
;
A
#
# COMPACT_ATOMS: atom_id res chain seq x y z
N MET A 1 6.76 -5.58 10.58
CA MET A 1 6.66 -6.88 9.90
C MET A 1 7.66 -6.92 8.76
N GLY A 2 8.73 -7.70 8.90
CA GLY A 2 9.74 -7.85 7.86
C GLY A 2 9.13 -8.41 6.58
N ARG A 3 9.45 -7.83 5.43
CA ARG A 3 9.13 -8.42 4.14
C ARG A 3 9.84 -9.76 4.10
N HIS A 4 9.09 -10.84 3.94
CA HIS A 4 9.72 -12.14 3.74
C HIS A 4 10.60 -12.08 2.50
N ASP A 5 11.84 -12.55 2.64
CA ASP A 5 12.84 -12.54 1.58
C ASP A 5 12.33 -13.29 0.34
N ILE A 6 12.80 -12.86 -0.82
CA ILE A 6 12.48 -13.49 -2.10
C ILE A 6 12.88 -14.97 -2.12
N ALA A 7 13.93 -15.33 -1.38
CA ALA A 7 14.37 -16.72 -1.21
C ALA A 7 13.30 -17.58 -0.53
N VAL A 8 12.65 -17.06 0.51
CA VAL A 8 11.56 -17.75 1.21
C VAL A 8 10.35 -17.91 0.30
N ARG A 9 10.04 -16.91 -0.54
CA ARG A 9 8.95 -16.99 -1.52
C ARG A 9 9.24 -18.00 -2.63
N LYS A 10 10.49 -18.08 -3.11
CA LYS A 10 10.89 -19.10 -4.09
C LYS A 10 10.64 -20.49 -3.53
N LYS A 11 11.09 -20.75 -2.31
CA LYS A 11 10.85 -22.03 -1.62
C LYS A 11 9.36 -22.28 -1.39
N ALA A 12 8.57 -21.24 -1.06
CA ALA A 12 7.13 -21.35 -0.93
C ALA A 12 6.48 -21.77 -2.26
N ALA A 13 6.89 -21.17 -3.37
CA ALA A 13 6.37 -21.51 -4.70
C ALA A 13 6.63 -22.99 -5.07
N GLU A 14 7.84 -23.50 -4.80
CA GLU A 14 8.22 -24.89 -5.02
C GLU A 14 7.37 -25.86 -4.17
N LEU A 15 7.14 -25.52 -2.90
CA LEU A 15 6.31 -26.32 -2.00
C LEU A 15 4.83 -26.29 -2.43
N ILE A 16 4.33 -25.16 -2.91
CA ILE A 16 2.96 -25.06 -3.43
C ILE A 16 2.81 -25.88 -4.70
N ASP A 17 3.79 -25.85 -5.61
CA ASP A 17 3.83 -26.70 -6.82
C ASP A 17 3.83 -28.18 -6.45
N SER A 18 4.50 -28.54 -5.35
CA SER A 18 4.50 -29.90 -4.80
C SER A 18 3.22 -30.28 -4.04
N GLY A 19 2.19 -29.42 -4.03
CA GLY A 19 0.89 -29.68 -3.41
C GLY A 19 0.80 -29.43 -1.89
N TYR A 20 1.74 -28.73 -1.32
CA TYR A 20 1.68 -28.40 0.11
C TYR A 20 0.49 -27.52 0.43
N GLY A 21 -0.33 -27.99 1.39
CA GLY A 21 -1.44 -27.21 1.93
C GLY A 21 -0.98 -26.18 2.97
N LYS A 22 -1.93 -25.36 3.44
CA LYS A 22 -1.70 -24.26 4.37
C LYS A 22 -0.87 -24.64 5.61
N ALA A 23 -1.23 -25.72 6.30
CA ALA A 23 -0.55 -26.13 7.53
C ALA A 23 0.87 -26.65 7.27
N ALA A 24 1.04 -27.45 6.21
CA ALA A 24 2.34 -27.98 5.82
C ALA A 24 3.30 -26.87 5.36
N LEU A 25 2.80 -25.92 4.57
CA LEU A 25 3.57 -24.75 4.12
C LEU A 25 3.97 -23.87 5.30
N ALA A 26 3.07 -23.60 6.25
CA ALA A 26 3.34 -22.84 7.44
C ALA A 26 4.46 -23.46 8.30
N GLY A 27 4.40 -24.78 8.52
CA GLY A 27 5.42 -25.52 9.26
C GLY A 27 6.77 -25.55 8.55
N ALA A 28 6.77 -25.84 7.23
CA ALA A 28 8.01 -25.95 6.45
C ALA A 28 8.80 -24.63 6.34
N LEU A 29 8.12 -23.48 6.35
CA LEU A 29 8.72 -22.15 6.21
C LEU A 29 8.78 -21.35 7.51
N ALA A 30 8.31 -21.92 8.63
CA ALA A 30 8.19 -21.23 9.92
C ALA A 30 7.44 -19.88 9.81
N ILE A 31 6.36 -19.85 9.03
CA ILE A 31 5.49 -18.68 8.85
C ILE A 31 4.12 -18.95 9.48
N SER A 32 3.34 -17.88 9.71
CA SER A 32 1.98 -18.05 10.23
C SER A 32 1.07 -18.73 9.20
N ALA A 33 0.09 -19.49 9.66
CA ALA A 33 -0.91 -20.15 8.81
C ALA A 33 -1.69 -19.13 7.93
N SER A 34 -1.93 -17.93 8.44
CA SER A 34 -2.57 -16.85 7.68
C SER A 34 -1.70 -16.38 6.51
N ILE A 35 -0.38 -16.25 6.71
CA ILE A 35 0.55 -15.90 5.63
C ILE A 35 0.60 -17.02 4.59
N ALA A 36 0.68 -18.28 5.02
CA ALA A 36 0.68 -19.43 4.13
C ALA A 36 -0.59 -19.48 3.26
N GLU A 37 -1.75 -19.24 3.86
CA GLU A 37 -3.03 -19.17 3.15
C GLU A 37 -3.05 -18.04 2.09
N HIS A 38 -2.65 -16.83 2.48
CA HIS A 38 -2.55 -15.70 1.55
C HIS A 38 -1.59 -15.98 0.40
N TRP A 39 -0.48 -16.65 0.66
CA TRP A 39 0.50 -17.01 -0.36
C TRP A 39 -0.02 -18.07 -1.33
N ILE A 40 -0.73 -19.09 -0.84
CA ILE A 40 -1.36 -20.10 -1.69
C ILE A 40 -2.41 -19.44 -2.61
N HIS A 41 -3.29 -18.59 -2.04
CA HIS A 41 -4.29 -17.89 -2.85
C HIS A 41 -3.65 -16.97 -3.88
N ALA A 42 -2.64 -16.18 -3.48
CA ALA A 42 -1.94 -15.30 -4.39
C ALA A 42 -1.22 -16.08 -5.51
N TYR A 43 -0.51 -17.15 -5.16
CA TYR A 43 0.21 -17.99 -6.12
C TYR A 43 -0.74 -18.58 -7.16
N LYS A 44 -1.86 -19.15 -6.73
CA LYS A 44 -2.87 -19.73 -7.62
C LYS A 44 -3.61 -18.68 -8.46
N ALA A 45 -3.79 -17.46 -7.93
CA ALA A 45 -4.49 -16.39 -8.64
C ALA A 45 -3.65 -15.68 -9.70
N VAL A 46 -2.35 -15.46 -9.44
CA VAL A 46 -1.52 -14.59 -10.31
C VAL A 46 -0.29 -15.29 -10.88
N GLY A 47 -0.06 -16.54 -10.52
CA GLY A 47 1.08 -17.33 -10.98
C GLY A 47 2.41 -17.01 -10.31
N LYS A 48 3.42 -17.83 -10.60
CA LYS A 48 4.74 -17.82 -9.95
C LYS A 48 5.48 -16.50 -10.11
N GLU A 49 5.55 -15.96 -11.31
CA GLU A 49 6.32 -14.75 -11.60
C GLU A 49 5.80 -13.54 -10.83
N VAL A 50 4.50 -13.34 -10.87
CA VAL A 50 3.84 -12.24 -10.17
C VAL A 50 3.94 -12.42 -8.65
N PHE A 51 3.80 -13.64 -8.16
CA PHE A 51 3.94 -13.98 -6.74
C PHE A 51 5.35 -13.65 -6.23
N LEU A 52 6.39 -13.97 -6.97
CA LEU A 52 7.78 -13.64 -6.59
C LEU A 52 8.04 -12.13 -6.56
N GLY A 53 7.41 -11.38 -7.46
CA GLY A 53 7.50 -9.92 -7.52
C GLY A 53 6.59 -9.17 -6.51
N MET A 54 5.77 -9.86 -5.75
CA MET A 54 4.86 -9.24 -4.78
C MET A 54 5.64 -8.51 -3.68
N GLY A 55 5.13 -7.33 -3.29
CA GLY A 55 5.73 -6.50 -2.24
C GLY A 55 6.69 -5.44 -2.74
N SER A 56 7.08 -5.42 -4.01
CA SER A 56 7.84 -4.33 -4.63
C SER A 56 6.94 -3.15 -5.01
N LYS A 57 5.75 -3.44 -5.53
CA LYS A 57 4.73 -2.44 -5.89
C LYS A 57 3.34 -2.90 -5.46
N HIS A 58 2.52 -1.98 -4.95
CA HIS A 58 1.11 -2.26 -4.69
C HIS A 58 0.35 -2.34 -6.02
N ARG A 59 -0.36 -3.46 -6.24
CA ARG A 59 -1.28 -3.57 -7.38
C ARG A 59 -2.53 -2.75 -7.11
N THR A 60 -2.92 -1.96 -8.08
CA THR A 60 -4.20 -1.24 -8.09
C THR A 60 -5.16 -1.95 -9.01
N TYR A 61 -6.42 -2.02 -8.62
CA TYR A 61 -7.50 -2.60 -9.40
C TYR A 61 -8.54 -1.51 -9.63
N ASP A 62 -9.05 -1.42 -10.84
CA ASP A 62 -10.12 -0.50 -11.19
C ASP A 62 -11.46 -0.92 -10.57
N ARG A 63 -12.45 -0.06 -10.64
CA ARG A 63 -13.77 -0.33 -10.07
C ARG A 63 -14.46 -1.50 -10.75
N GLU A 64 -14.33 -1.60 -12.07
CA GLU A 64 -14.97 -2.63 -12.87
C GLU A 64 -14.44 -4.03 -12.51
N THR A 65 -13.12 -4.19 -12.42
CA THR A 65 -12.49 -5.45 -11.99
C THR A 65 -12.93 -5.86 -10.58
N LYS A 66 -13.00 -4.91 -9.65
CA LYS A 66 -13.47 -5.20 -8.29
C LYS A 66 -14.92 -5.67 -8.29
N LEU A 67 -15.79 -4.96 -9.03
CA LEU A 67 -17.21 -5.29 -9.12
C LEU A 67 -17.40 -6.65 -9.78
N ALA A 68 -16.77 -6.91 -10.92
CA ALA A 68 -16.88 -8.19 -11.64
C ALA A 68 -16.43 -9.36 -10.75
N ALA A 69 -15.31 -9.23 -10.04
CA ALA A 69 -14.82 -10.28 -9.16
C ALA A 69 -15.75 -10.55 -7.97
N VAL A 70 -16.35 -9.50 -7.40
CA VAL A 70 -17.31 -9.64 -6.30
C VAL A 70 -18.60 -10.29 -6.76
N LEU A 71 -19.13 -9.92 -7.93
CA LEU A 71 -20.32 -10.50 -8.50
C LEU A 71 -20.13 -11.97 -8.88
N ASP A 72 -19.00 -12.32 -9.50
CA ASP A 72 -18.65 -13.72 -9.80
C ASP A 72 -18.63 -14.59 -8.53
N PHE A 73 -18.18 -14.05 -7.41
CA PHE A 73 -18.19 -14.75 -6.12
C PHE A 73 -19.58 -14.81 -5.48
N LEU A 74 -20.36 -13.72 -5.51
CA LEU A 74 -21.64 -13.65 -4.78
C LEU A 74 -22.81 -14.25 -5.58
N GLU A 75 -22.83 -14.06 -6.89
CA GLU A 75 -23.92 -14.43 -7.79
C GLU A 75 -23.51 -15.52 -8.76
N GLY A 76 -22.24 -15.54 -9.20
CA GLY A 76 -21.73 -16.51 -10.17
C GLY A 76 -21.38 -17.87 -9.56
N GLY A 77 -21.52 -18.07 -8.25
CA GLY A 77 -21.26 -19.34 -7.57
C GLY A 77 -19.77 -19.77 -7.55
N LEU A 78 -18.86 -18.90 -7.97
CA LEU A 78 -17.43 -19.18 -7.91
C LEU A 78 -16.92 -19.15 -6.46
N THR A 79 -15.95 -19.99 -6.16
CA THR A 79 -15.21 -19.88 -4.90
C THR A 79 -14.37 -18.59 -4.88
N LYS A 80 -13.97 -18.13 -3.68
CA LYS A 80 -13.06 -16.97 -3.55
C LYS A 80 -11.81 -17.15 -4.40
N GLN A 81 -11.26 -18.36 -4.45
CA GLN A 81 -10.02 -18.66 -5.15
C GLN A 81 -10.23 -18.60 -6.67
N GLU A 82 -11.31 -19.11 -7.19
CA GLU A 82 -11.65 -19.06 -8.62
C GLU A 82 -11.92 -17.62 -9.08
N ALA A 83 -12.69 -16.85 -8.30
CA ALA A 83 -12.93 -15.44 -8.59
C ALA A 83 -11.62 -14.62 -8.58
N MET A 84 -10.75 -14.87 -7.61
CA MET A 84 -9.43 -14.23 -7.56
C MET A 84 -8.55 -14.62 -8.75
N ALA A 85 -8.55 -15.89 -9.15
CA ALA A 85 -7.78 -16.38 -10.29
C ALA A 85 -8.28 -15.78 -11.61
N LYS A 86 -9.61 -15.78 -11.84
CA LYS A 86 -10.25 -15.21 -13.03
C LYS A 86 -9.89 -13.73 -13.23
N HIS A 87 -9.83 -12.96 -12.16
CA HIS A 87 -9.55 -11.52 -12.21
C HIS A 87 -8.11 -11.14 -11.82
N ALA A 88 -7.21 -12.11 -11.74
CA ALA A 88 -5.80 -11.93 -11.37
C ALA A 88 -5.59 -11.13 -10.08
N ILE A 89 -6.42 -11.39 -9.05
CA ILE A 89 -6.39 -10.69 -7.76
C ILE A 89 -5.39 -11.39 -6.83
N ALA A 90 -4.30 -10.72 -6.52
CA ALA A 90 -3.21 -11.29 -5.73
C ALA A 90 -3.43 -11.22 -4.21
N SER A 91 -4.38 -10.40 -3.73
CA SER A 91 -4.58 -10.15 -2.30
C SER A 91 -5.95 -10.63 -1.83
N LEU A 92 -5.96 -11.74 -1.08
CA LEU A 92 -7.17 -12.26 -0.45
C LEU A 92 -7.82 -11.22 0.49
N THR A 93 -7.02 -10.53 1.30
CA THR A 93 -7.52 -9.49 2.22
C THR A 93 -8.17 -8.32 1.48
N ALA A 94 -7.62 -7.93 0.32
CA ALA A 94 -8.22 -6.89 -0.50
C ALA A 94 -9.56 -7.37 -1.07
N PHE A 95 -9.61 -8.59 -1.59
CA PHE A 95 -10.83 -9.19 -2.13
C PHE A 95 -11.94 -9.28 -1.07
N GLU A 96 -11.63 -9.81 0.13
CA GLU A 96 -12.60 -9.89 1.24
C GLU A 96 -13.11 -8.53 1.69
N ARG A 97 -12.24 -7.51 1.68
CA ARG A 97 -12.65 -6.12 1.95
C ARG A 97 -13.63 -5.59 0.90
N TRP A 98 -13.45 -5.92 -0.37
CA TRP A 98 -14.39 -5.52 -1.43
C TRP A 98 -15.73 -6.24 -1.30
N VAL A 99 -15.72 -7.54 -1.00
CA VAL A 99 -16.96 -8.29 -0.73
C VAL A 99 -17.73 -7.69 0.43
N LYS A 100 -17.03 -7.35 1.52
CA LYS A 100 -17.65 -6.68 2.66
C LYS A 100 -18.23 -5.31 2.27
N ALA A 101 -17.43 -4.48 1.60
CA ALA A 101 -17.87 -3.15 1.17
C ALA A 101 -19.09 -3.20 0.24
N TYR A 102 -19.11 -4.17 -0.68
CA TYR A 102 -20.24 -4.38 -1.58
C TYR A 102 -21.52 -4.78 -0.83
N ARG A 103 -21.41 -5.65 0.17
CA ARG A 103 -22.57 -6.06 1.01
C ARG A 103 -23.13 -4.92 1.85
N GLU A 104 -22.29 -4.00 2.29
CA GLU A 104 -22.67 -2.86 3.15
C GLU A 104 -23.20 -1.66 2.34
N GLY A 105 -22.64 -1.38 1.18
CA GLY A 105 -22.91 -0.16 0.43
C GLY A 105 -23.08 -0.33 -1.09
N GLY A 106 -23.24 -1.57 -1.55
CA GLY A 106 -23.48 -1.86 -2.98
C GLY A 106 -22.28 -1.51 -3.88
N PRO A 107 -22.53 -1.43 -5.20
CA PRO A 107 -21.46 -1.21 -6.19
C PRO A 107 -20.76 0.15 -6.03
N GLU A 108 -21.40 1.14 -5.45
CA GLU A 108 -20.82 2.47 -5.21
C GLU A 108 -19.70 2.43 -4.14
N ALA A 109 -19.79 1.53 -3.18
CA ALA A 109 -18.78 1.36 -2.13
C ALA A 109 -17.42 0.89 -2.67
N LEU A 110 -17.37 0.35 -3.90
CA LEU A 110 -16.15 -0.08 -4.58
C LEU A 110 -15.46 1.05 -5.36
N ALA A 111 -16.08 2.22 -5.45
CA ALA A 111 -15.52 3.39 -6.09
C ALA A 111 -14.18 3.79 -5.44
N PRO A 112 -13.23 4.33 -6.21
CA PRO A 112 -11.98 4.82 -5.66
C PRO A 112 -12.23 5.96 -4.68
N LYS A 113 -11.77 5.81 -3.44
CA LYS A 113 -11.86 6.89 -2.46
C LYS A 113 -10.77 7.93 -2.74
N PRO A 114 -11.05 9.23 -2.60
CA PRO A 114 -10.05 10.26 -2.76
C PRO A 114 -8.88 10.02 -1.78
N LYS A 115 -7.65 10.15 -2.29
CA LYS A 115 -6.45 10.00 -1.48
C LYS A 115 -6.32 11.21 -0.56
N GLY A 116 -6.05 10.95 0.71
CA GLY A 116 -5.79 11.97 1.71
C GLY A 116 -6.58 11.78 2.99
N ARG A 117 -6.29 12.60 3.99
CA ARG A 117 -7.08 12.66 5.22
C ARG A 117 -8.49 13.14 4.85
N PRO A 118 -9.56 12.44 5.25
CA PRO A 118 -10.92 12.92 5.02
C PRO A 118 -11.04 14.34 5.55
N ARG A 119 -11.49 15.29 4.72
CA ARG A 119 -11.91 16.59 5.23
C ARG A 119 -13.06 16.29 6.21
N LYS A 120 -12.99 16.83 7.43
CA LYS A 120 -14.10 16.74 8.38
C LYS A 120 -15.36 17.17 7.62
N ALA A 121 -16.30 16.25 7.48
CA ALA A 121 -17.63 16.59 6.97
C ALA A 121 -18.19 17.61 7.95
N GLY A 122 -18.50 18.83 7.49
CA GLY A 122 -19.01 19.92 8.32
C GLY A 122 -17.97 20.95 8.75
N GLY A 123 -16.73 20.86 8.33
CA GLY A 123 -15.85 22.01 8.38
C GLY A 123 -16.25 22.96 7.25
N GLU A 124 -17.15 23.91 7.52
CA GLU A 124 -17.23 25.12 6.72
C GLU A 124 -15.79 25.58 6.50
N ALA A 125 -15.44 25.92 5.25
CA ALA A 125 -14.22 26.64 4.99
C ALA A 125 -14.28 27.83 5.94
N GLY A 126 -13.40 27.85 6.96
CA GLY A 126 -13.39 28.97 7.89
C GLY A 126 -13.40 30.27 7.10
N PRO A 127 -13.85 31.35 7.66
CA PRO A 127 -13.86 32.64 6.97
C PRO A 127 -12.50 32.84 6.29
N PRO A 128 -12.46 33.45 5.11
CA PRO A 128 -11.22 33.68 4.40
C PRO A 128 -10.21 34.30 5.37
N PRO A 129 -8.93 33.93 5.30
CA PRO A 129 -7.93 34.43 6.23
C PRO A 129 -7.96 35.97 6.21
N THR A 130 -7.96 36.54 7.40
CA THR A 130 -7.90 38.01 7.52
C THR A 130 -6.55 38.49 6.97
N ARG A 131 -6.50 39.73 6.52
CA ARG A 131 -5.25 40.36 6.01
C ARG A 131 -4.09 40.21 7.00
N GLU A 132 -4.38 40.25 8.28
CA GLU A 132 -3.40 40.04 9.37
C GLU A 132 -2.87 38.61 9.36
N GLN A 133 -3.73 37.61 9.23
CA GLN A 133 -3.35 36.19 9.14
C GLN A 133 -2.53 35.87 7.88
N GLU A 134 -2.84 36.50 6.76
CA GLU A 134 -2.05 36.40 5.53
C GLU A 134 -0.64 36.96 5.74
N LEU A 135 -0.53 38.17 6.31
CA LEU A 135 0.76 38.81 6.59
C LEU A 135 1.57 38.01 7.64
N GLU A 136 0.94 37.43 8.64
CA GLU A 136 1.64 36.55 9.58
C GLU A 136 2.14 35.27 8.93
N ALA A 137 1.36 34.69 8.02
CA ALA A 137 1.77 33.50 7.28
C ALA A 137 2.95 33.81 6.35
N GLU A 138 2.91 34.96 5.67
CA GLU A 138 4.01 35.44 4.83
C GLU A 138 5.28 35.72 5.67
N ASN A 139 5.14 36.39 6.80
CA ASN A 139 6.25 36.62 7.72
C ASN A 139 6.90 35.33 8.21
N ARG A 140 6.10 34.32 8.56
CA ARG A 140 6.62 32.99 8.94
C ARG A 140 7.39 32.34 7.79
N ARG A 141 6.89 32.42 6.57
CA ARG A 141 7.56 31.91 5.37
C ARG A 141 8.90 32.61 5.14
N LEU A 142 8.90 33.94 5.15
CA LEU A 142 10.11 34.74 4.94
C LEU A 142 11.17 34.51 6.03
N ARG A 143 10.75 34.38 7.29
CA ARG A 143 11.67 34.05 8.40
C ARG A 143 12.30 32.66 8.22
N ALA A 144 11.54 31.66 7.76
CA ALA A 144 12.06 30.35 7.47
C ALA A 144 13.06 30.36 6.29
N GLU A 145 12.77 31.12 5.26
CA GLU A 145 13.64 31.28 4.09
C GLU A 145 14.97 31.99 4.47
N VAL A 146 14.90 33.06 5.26
CA VAL A 146 16.10 33.75 5.79
C VAL A 146 16.92 32.81 6.67
N ALA A 147 16.29 32.01 7.53
CA ALA A 147 16.99 31.03 8.35
C ALA A 147 17.68 29.95 7.50
N TYR A 148 17.02 29.48 6.46
CA TYR A 148 17.59 28.53 5.50
C TYR A 148 18.80 29.11 4.78
N LEU A 149 18.68 30.33 4.23
CA LEU A 149 19.77 31.00 3.53
C LEU A 149 20.98 31.30 4.46
N LYS A 150 20.73 31.69 5.69
CA LYS A 150 21.80 31.86 6.70
C LYS A 150 22.55 30.52 6.96
N LYS A 151 21.82 29.42 7.08
CA LYS A 151 22.40 28.09 7.28
C LYS A 151 23.20 27.63 6.07
N LEU A 152 22.69 27.90 4.87
CA LEU A 152 23.37 27.59 3.60
C LEU A 152 24.70 28.34 3.49
N ARG A 153 24.68 29.67 3.75
CA ARG A 153 25.91 30.50 3.76
C ARG A 153 26.91 30.02 4.79
N ALA A 154 26.45 29.64 5.98
CA ALA A 154 27.34 29.09 7.02
C ALA A 154 28.00 27.76 6.57
N LEU A 155 27.25 26.90 5.91
CA LEU A 155 27.79 25.64 5.35
C LEU A 155 28.78 25.89 4.21
N GLU A 156 28.53 26.86 3.35
CA GLU A 156 29.44 27.24 2.29
C GLU A 156 30.74 27.88 2.84
N ALA A 157 30.61 28.73 3.84
CA ALA A 157 31.77 29.30 4.54
C ALA A 157 32.60 28.22 5.22
N ALA A 158 31.95 27.25 5.86
CA ALA A 158 32.62 26.11 6.48
C ALA A 158 33.37 25.23 5.45
N LYS A 159 32.78 25.05 4.26
CA LYS A 159 33.45 24.32 3.15
C LYS A 159 34.64 25.07 2.56
N ARG A 160 34.62 26.41 2.57
CA ARG A 160 35.71 27.27 2.06
C ARG A 160 36.80 27.50 3.10
N ALA A 161 36.55 27.26 4.36
CA ALA A 161 37.57 27.41 5.40
C ALA A 161 38.67 26.35 5.15
N PRO A 162 39.93 26.75 4.98
CA PRO A 162 41.03 25.81 4.81
C PRO A 162 41.14 24.93 6.04
N GLY A 163 41.16 23.60 5.81
CA GLY A 163 41.19 22.61 6.88
C GLY A 163 42.35 22.93 7.84
N ARG A 164 42.00 23.14 9.11
CA ARG A 164 42.97 23.20 10.20
C ARG A 164 43.62 21.81 10.28
N ASN A 165 44.76 21.66 9.66
CA ASN A 165 45.62 20.52 9.93
C ASN A 165 45.92 20.45 11.42
N ALA A 166 45.26 19.52 12.11
CA ALA A 166 45.73 19.12 13.43
C ALA A 166 47.08 18.41 13.29
N ARG A 167 48.06 19.01 13.85
CA ARG A 167 49.34 18.33 14.19
C ARG A 167 49.11 17.38 15.34
#